data_197bd4a4bc1ecbf7980f0647425299cf
#
_entry.id   197bd4a4bc1ecbf7980f0647425299cf
#
_cell.length_a   1.000
_cell.length_b   1.000
_cell.length_c   1.000
_cell.angle_alpha   90.00
_cell.angle_beta   90.00
_cell.angle_gamma   90.00
#
_symmetry.space_group_name_H-M   'P 1'
#
loop_
_entity.id
_entity.type
_entity.pdbx_description
1 polymer ?
#
loop_
_entity_poly.entity_id
_entity_poly.type
_entity_poly.pdbx_seq_one_letter_code
_entity_poly.pdbx_strand_id
1 'polypeptide(L)'
;FFPLKEYPKKDKVEIIYAGKFDESKGFFELIKAFRILETKVDNVEIELIGNLKEQDRDRIESLVGDSKNINIYNAMDQVHLGEIMREKDIFILPSYFEGLGLIAVEALGSGLRVVATEIEGLIEFLGDKINNSDIIEYIAMPTIYDTDKAVEEEKPAFIERIVEALELMIERTRKQREIPKELMEEIERHSWKKKIETIHNLL
;
A
#
# COMPACT_ATOMS: atom_id res chain seq x y z
N PHE A 1 4.87 14.82 -4.54
CA PHE A 1 5.16 13.41 -4.86
C PHE A 1 5.21 13.29 -6.38
N PHE A 2 6.36 12.91 -6.93
CA PHE A 2 6.52 12.62 -8.35
C PHE A 2 7.51 11.47 -8.47
N PRO A 3 7.31 10.53 -9.42
CA PRO A 3 8.16 9.37 -9.57
C PRO A 3 9.60 9.75 -9.89
N LEU A 4 10.51 8.84 -9.65
CA LEU A 4 11.87 8.96 -10.18
C LEU A 4 11.81 9.00 -11.71
N LYS A 5 12.72 9.77 -12.32
CA LYS A 5 12.83 9.82 -13.78
C LYS A 5 13.33 8.52 -14.40
N GLU A 6 14.05 7.71 -13.61
CA GLU A 6 14.59 6.43 -14.02
C GLU A 6 14.26 5.37 -12.95
N TYR A 7 13.65 4.26 -13.40
CA TYR A 7 13.42 3.09 -12.56
C TYR A 7 14.67 2.21 -12.60
N PRO A 8 15.37 2.02 -11.48
CA PRO A 8 16.52 1.13 -11.44
C PRO A 8 16.08 -0.31 -11.78
N LYS A 9 16.87 -1.00 -12.58
CA LYS A 9 16.68 -2.45 -12.78
C LYS A 9 17.01 -3.14 -11.46
N LYS A 10 16.00 -3.66 -10.79
CA LYS A 10 16.12 -4.42 -9.54
C LYS A 10 15.57 -5.82 -9.78
N ASP A 11 16.26 -6.84 -9.32
CA ASP A 11 15.73 -8.20 -9.31
C ASP A 11 14.70 -8.38 -8.17
N LYS A 12 14.86 -7.60 -7.10
CA LYS A 12 13.98 -7.60 -5.93
C LYS A 12 12.79 -6.68 -6.13
N VAL A 13 11.61 -7.12 -5.68
CA VAL A 13 10.42 -6.28 -5.56
C VAL A 13 10.32 -5.79 -4.11
N GLU A 14 10.25 -4.49 -3.95
CA GLU A 14 10.22 -3.81 -2.66
C GLU A 14 8.82 -3.27 -2.38
N ILE A 15 8.22 -3.79 -1.32
CA ILE A 15 6.89 -3.42 -0.83
C ILE A 15 7.06 -2.44 0.32
N ILE A 16 6.17 -1.49 0.45
CA ILE A 16 6.13 -0.55 1.57
C ILE A 16 4.72 -0.44 2.16
N TYR A 17 4.66 -0.43 3.46
CA TYR A 17 3.52 -0.01 4.26
C TYR A 17 3.91 1.19 5.10
N ALA A 18 3.06 2.20 5.17
CA ALA A 18 3.27 3.34 6.06
C ALA A 18 1.96 3.70 6.76
N GLY A 19 1.95 3.63 8.09
CA GLY A 19 0.75 3.87 8.87
C GLY A 19 0.89 3.48 10.34
N LYS A 20 -0.22 3.48 11.06
CA LYS A 20 -0.25 3.02 12.44
C LYS A 20 -0.11 1.50 12.50
N PHE A 21 0.63 1.00 13.48
CA PHE A 21 0.77 -0.42 13.77
C PHE A 21 -0.36 -0.88 14.68
N ASP A 22 -1.57 -0.95 14.14
CA ASP A 22 -2.75 -1.38 14.88
C ASP A 22 -3.71 -2.24 14.05
N GLU A 23 -4.71 -2.83 14.70
CA GLU A 23 -5.65 -3.74 14.06
C GLU A 23 -6.52 -3.05 13.02
N SER A 24 -6.97 -1.82 13.27
CA SER A 24 -7.82 -1.08 12.34
C SER A 24 -7.15 -0.82 10.99
N LYS A 25 -5.82 -0.90 10.94
CA LYS A 25 -5.00 -0.76 9.75
C LYS A 25 -4.62 -2.09 9.08
N GLY A 26 -5.15 -3.21 9.57
CA GLY A 26 -4.85 -4.54 9.05
C GLY A 26 -3.37 -4.93 9.18
N PHE A 27 -2.63 -4.23 10.07
CA PHE A 27 -1.18 -4.34 10.17
C PHE A 27 -0.71 -5.75 10.55
N PHE A 28 -1.39 -6.39 11.50
CA PHE A 28 -1.02 -7.73 11.95
C PHE A 28 -1.33 -8.79 10.90
N GLU A 29 -2.42 -8.61 10.16
CA GLU A 29 -2.79 -9.46 9.03
C GLU A 29 -1.79 -9.31 7.88
N LEU A 30 -1.30 -8.10 7.65
CA LEU A 30 -0.23 -7.83 6.66
C LEU A 30 1.06 -8.59 6.98
N ILE A 31 1.53 -8.56 8.22
CA ILE A 31 2.74 -9.31 8.61
C ILE A 31 2.53 -10.82 8.36
N LYS A 32 1.38 -11.36 8.78
CA LYS A 32 1.05 -12.78 8.55
C LYS A 32 1.00 -13.12 7.05
N ALA A 33 0.36 -12.25 6.26
CA ALA A 33 0.29 -12.41 4.81
C ALA A 33 1.68 -12.39 4.18
N PHE A 34 2.54 -11.45 4.59
CA PHE A 34 3.89 -11.37 4.05
C PHE A 34 4.74 -12.58 4.43
N ARG A 35 4.58 -13.12 5.64
CA ARG A 35 5.25 -14.37 6.06
C ARG A 35 4.84 -15.57 5.18
N ILE A 36 3.61 -15.62 4.71
CA ILE A 36 3.16 -16.63 3.73
C ILE A 36 3.76 -16.30 2.35
N LEU A 37 3.67 -15.06 1.93
CA LEU A 37 4.14 -14.59 0.62
C LEU A 37 5.61 -14.91 0.39
N GLU A 38 6.50 -14.63 1.35
CA GLU A 38 7.94 -14.88 1.24
C GLU A 38 8.31 -16.37 1.09
N THR A 39 7.39 -17.30 1.41
CA THR A 39 7.59 -18.74 1.14
C THR A 39 7.21 -19.14 -0.28
N LYS A 40 6.45 -18.30 -0.99
CA LYS A 40 5.93 -18.57 -2.34
C LYS A 40 6.66 -17.78 -3.42
N VAL A 41 7.17 -16.60 -3.06
CA VAL A 41 7.75 -15.64 -4.00
C VAL A 41 9.17 -15.28 -3.58
N ASP A 42 10.13 -15.55 -4.45
CA ASP A 42 11.53 -15.17 -4.22
C ASP A 42 11.76 -13.67 -4.49
N ASN A 43 12.84 -13.12 -3.92
CA ASN A 43 13.29 -11.75 -4.17
C ASN A 43 12.21 -10.70 -3.90
N VAL A 44 11.57 -10.79 -2.73
CA VAL A 44 10.59 -9.83 -2.22
C VAL A 44 11.00 -9.39 -0.81
N GLU A 45 10.79 -8.11 -0.51
CA GLU A 45 10.93 -7.58 0.85
C GLU A 45 9.85 -6.54 1.14
N ILE A 46 9.59 -6.31 2.42
CA ILE A 46 8.64 -5.28 2.88
C ILE A 46 9.28 -4.37 3.92
N GLU A 47 9.04 -3.08 3.77
CA GLU A 47 9.33 -2.06 4.78
C GLU A 47 8.04 -1.61 5.45
N LEU A 48 8.02 -1.70 6.77
CA LEU A 48 6.89 -1.31 7.63
C LEU A 48 7.28 -0.04 8.38
N ILE A 49 6.66 1.09 8.02
CA ILE A 49 6.98 2.39 8.57
C ILE A 49 5.83 2.87 9.47
N GLY A 50 6.11 3.10 10.74
CA GLY A 50 5.09 3.54 11.69
C GLY A 50 5.56 3.57 13.13
N ASN A 51 4.66 3.87 14.04
CA ASN A 51 4.98 3.94 15.45
C ASN A 51 4.76 2.58 16.13
N LEU A 52 5.84 1.97 16.56
CA LEU A 52 5.82 0.77 17.38
C LEU A 52 5.48 1.15 18.83
N LYS A 53 4.30 0.71 19.29
CA LYS A 53 3.93 0.83 20.69
C LYS A 53 4.60 -0.28 21.48
N GLU A 54 5.10 0.04 22.68
CA GLU A 54 5.80 -0.93 23.53
C GLU A 54 4.94 -2.16 23.85
N GLN A 55 3.65 -1.96 24.07
CA GLN A 55 2.69 -3.04 24.33
C GLN A 55 2.52 -4.03 23.18
N ASP A 56 2.82 -3.63 21.93
CA ASP A 56 2.65 -4.47 20.74
C ASP A 56 3.98 -5.08 20.26
N ARG A 57 5.09 -4.72 20.90
CA ARG A 57 6.45 -5.15 20.51
C ARG A 57 6.57 -6.67 20.45
N ASP A 58 6.27 -7.36 21.53
CA ASP A 58 6.42 -8.81 21.63
C ASP A 58 5.55 -9.53 20.59
N ARG A 59 4.33 -9.01 20.35
CA ARG A 59 3.41 -9.54 19.33
C ARG A 59 3.99 -9.39 17.94
N ILE A 60 4.52 -8.22 17.63
CA ILE A 60 5.12 -7.93 16.31
C ILE A 60 6.38 -8.76 16.11
N GLU A 61 7.27 -8.82 17.09
CA GLU A 61 8.48 -9.64 17.03
C GLU A 61 8.16 -11.12 16.83
N SER A 62 7.13 -11.63 17.51
CA SER A 62 6.65 -13.00 17.33
C SER A 62 6.10 -13.26 15.92
N LEU A 63 5.38 -12.29 15.32
CA LEU A 63 4.83 -12.43 13.97
C LEU A 63 5.90 -12.32 12.88
N VAL A 64 6.87 -11.44 13.06
CA VAL A 64 8.03 -11.30 12.15
C VAL A 64 8.91 -12.53 12.20
N GLY A 65 9.11 -13.09 13.42
CA GLY A 65 9.88 -14.31 13.62
C GLY A 65 11.32 -14.18 13.09
N ASP A 66 11.74 -15.11 12.27
CA ASP A 66 13.09 -15.20 11.69
C ASP A 66 13.20 -14.58 10.26
N SER A 67 12.15 -13.92 9.78
CA SER A 67 12.17 -13.28 8.47
C SER A 67 13.27 -12.23 8.38
N LYS A 68 14.02 -12.29 7.29
CA LYS A 68 15.04 -11.30 6.94
C LYS A 68 14.54 -10.31 5.88
N ASN A 69 13.31 -10.50 5.41
CA ASN A 69 12.69 -9.70 4.38
C ASN A 69 11.66 -8.71 4.92
N ILE A 70 11.45 -8.67 6.25
CA ILE A 70 10.59 -7.70 6.93
C ILE A 70 11.47 -6.72 7.69
N ASN A 71 11.42 -5.45 7.30
CA ASN A 71 12.15 -4.35 7.92
C ASN A 71 11.15 -3.39 8.59
N ILE A 72 11.41 -3.04 9.84
CA ILE A 72 10.52 -2.15 10.62
C ILE A 72 11.27 -0.85 10.94
N TYR A 73 10.64 0.28 10.61
CA TYR A 73 11.17 1.62 10.83
C TYR A 73 10.18 2.46 11.62
N ASN A 74 10.71 3.39 12.41
CA ASN A 74 9.90 4.39 13.08
C ASN A 74 9.23 5.32 12.07
N ALA A 75 8.09 5.89 12.47
CA ALA A 75 7.45 6.95 11.69
C ALA A 75 8.41 8.11 11.44
N MET A 76 8.32 8.66 10.26
CA MET A 76 9.14 9.77 9.78
C MET A 76 8.26 10.89 9.22
N ASP A 77 8.85 12.03 8.89
CA ASP A 77 8.13 13.11 8.25
C ASP A 77 7.75 12.78 6.79
N GLN A 78 6.80 13.55 6.25
CA GLN A 78 6.27 13.31 4.90
C GLN A 78 7.31 13.45 3.78
N VAL A 79 8.34 14.28 3.97
CA VAL A 79 9.37 14.50 2.94
C VAL A 79 10.21 13.24 2.79
N HIS A 80 10.73 12.73 3.91
CA HIS A 80 11.52 11.49 3.93
C HIS A 80 10.70 10.27 3.49
N LEU A 81 9.43 10.18 3.94
CA LEU A 81 8.54 9.11 3.47
C LEU A 81 8.34 9.16 1.95
N GLY A 82 8.15 10.35 1.39
CA GLY A 82 8.03 10.53 -0.06
C GLY A 82 9.32 10.17 -0.82
N GLU A 83 10.49 10.39 -0.24
CA GLU A 83 11.78 9.97 -0.81
C GLU A 83 11.89 8.45 -0.85
N ILE A 84 11.57 7.78 0.26
CA ILE A 84 11.58 6.32 0.35
C ILE A 84 10.55 5.71 -0.62
N MET A 85 9.32 6.23 -0.65
CA MET A 85 8.28 5.75 -1.57
C MET A 85 8.76 5.71 -3.01
N ARG A 86 9.46 6.75 -3.48
CA ARG A 86 9.97 6.79 -4.86
C ARG A 86 10.97 5.69 -5.21
N GLU A 87 11.55 5.05 -4.22
CA GLU A 87 12.49 3.95 -4.41
C GLU A 87 11.83 2.56 -4.37
N LYS A 88 10.57 2.50 -3.92
CA LYS A 88 9.81 1.25 -3.78
C LYS A 88 8.97 0.94 -5.01
N ASP A 89 8.40 -0.25 -5.04
CA ASP A 89 7.63 -0.76 -6.17
C ASP A 89 6.14 -0.81 -5.89
N ILE A 90 5.77 -1.29 -4.69
CA ILE A 90 4.37 -1.55 -4.31
C ILE A 90 4.10 -0.93 -2.95
N PHE A 91 3.02 -0.17 -2.85
CA PHE A 91 2.45 0.28 -1.58
C PHE A 91 1.25 -0.58 -1.22
N ILE A 92 1.13 -0.96 0.06
CA ILE A 92 -0.01 -1.71 0.55
C ILE A 92 -0.77 -0.96 1.64
N LEU A 93 -2.11 -0.90 1.51
CA LEU A 93 -3.05 -0.30 2.47
C LEU A 93 -4.15 -1.30 2.84
N PRO A 94 -3.92 -2.23 3.79
CA PRO A 94 -4.87 -3.27 4.16
C PRO A 94 -5.84 -2.82 5.27
N SER A 95 -6.16 -1.52 5.33
CA SER A 95 -6.93 -0.91 6.41
C SER A 95 -8.39 -1.37 6.41
N TYR A 96 -8.94 -1.61 7.59
CA TYR A 96 -10.37 -1.87 7.78
C TYR A 96 -11.20 -0.58 7.79
N PHE A 97 -10.58 0.54 8.12
CA PHE A 97 -11.24 1.83 8.17
C PHE A 97 -10.30 2.95 7.68
N GLU A 98 -10.75 3.65 6.66
CA GLU A 98 -10.13 4.85 6.10
C GLU A 98 -11.21 5.81 5.60
N GLY A 99 -10.96 7.11 5.70
CA GLY A 99 -11.83 8.10 5.06
C GLY A 99 -11.66 8.09 3.54
N LEU A 100 -10.45 8.38 3.07
CA LEU A 100 -10.13 8.44 1.64
C LEU A 100 -8.88 7.61 1.28
N GLY A 101 -8.02 7.31 2.25
CA GLY A 101 -6.77 6.61 1.97
C GLY A 101 -5.77 7.47 1.17
N LEU A 102 -5.64 8.76 1.51
CA LEU A 102 -4.76 9.70 0.79
C LEU A 102 -3.33 9.19 0.58
N ILE A 103 -2.82 8.39 1.51
CA ILE A 103 -1.48 7.81 1.40
C ILE A 103 -1.35 6.86 0.19
N ALA A 104 -2.44 6.18 -0.21
CA ALA A 104 -2.44 5.35 -1.43
C ALA A 104 -2.37 6.23 -2.68
N VAL A 105 -3.04 7.41 -2.68
CA VAL A 105 -2.93 8.40 -3.75
C VAL A 105 -1.52 8.97 -3.83
N GLU A 106 -0.91 9.27 -2.69
CA GLU A 106 0.48 9.73 -2.59
C GLU A 106 1.47 8.67 -3.12
N ALA A 107 1.23 7.40 -2.82
CA ALA A 107 2.01 6.29 -3.33
C ALA A 107 1.91 6.16 -4.87
N LEU A 108 0.69 6.20 -5.42
CA LEU A 108 0.50 6.25 -6.89
C LEU A 108 1.22 7.46 -7.51
N GLY A 109 1.09 8.64 -6.90
CA GLY A 109 1.79 9.85 -7.33
C GLY A 109 3.32 9.77 -7.22
N SER A 110 3.84 8.87 -6.38
CA SER A 110 5.26 8.57 -6.26
C SER A 110 5.74 7.51 -7.25
N GLY A 111 4.84 6.95 -8.06
CA GLY A 111 5.15 5.94 -9.07
C GLY A 111 5.10 4.50 -8.57
N LEU A 112 4.48 4.25 -7.41
CA LEU A 112 4.26 2.89 -6.91
C LEU A 112 2.96 2.31 -7.48
N ARG A 113 2.91 1.00 -7.61
CA ARG A 113 1.66 0.27 -7.69
C ARG A 113 1.03 0.18 -6.30
N VAL A 114 -0.28 0.04 -6.24
CA VAL A 114 -1.01 0.03 -4.97
C VAL A 114 -1.83 -1.24 -4.83
N VAL A 115 -1.75 -1.86 -3.66
CA VAL A 115 -2.69 -2.86 -3.18
C VAL A 115 -3.46 -2.23 -2.01
N ALA A 116 -4.77 -2.15 -2.08
CA ALA A 116 -5.57 -1.52 -1.03
C ALA A 116 -6.88 -2.28 -0.78
N THR A 117 -7.42 -2.19 0.42
CA THR A 117 -8.80 -2.61 0.67
C THR A 117 -9.77 -1.76 -0.14
N GLU A 118 -10.96 -2.29 -0.40
CA GLU A 118 -12.05 -1.60 -1.09
C GLU A 118 -12.59 -0.42 -0.26
N ILE A 119 -11.86 0.70 -0.31
CA ILE A 119 -12.22 1.95 0.36
C ILE A 119 -13.05 2.79 -0.63
N GLU A 120 -14.33 2.97 -0.34
CA GLU A 120 -15.27 3.69 -1.22
C GLU A 120 -14.75 5.07 -1.63
N GLY A 121 -14.27 5.84 -0.65
CA GLY A 121 -13.71 7.17 -0.92
C GLY A 121 -12.47 7.16 -1.84
N LEU A 122 -11.63 6.12 -1.76
CA LEU A 122 -10.47 5.96 -2.64
C LEU A 122 -10.91 5.61 -4.07
N ILE A 123 -11.86 4.68 -4.20
CA ILE A 123 -12.41 4.25 -5.49
C ILE A 123 -13.07 5.42 -6.22
N GLU A 124 -13.92 6.19 -5.54
CA GLU A 124 -14.54 7.41 -6.10
C GLU A 124 -13.50 8.45 -6.49
N PHE A 125 -12.49 8.64 -5.64
CA PHE A 125 -11.47 9.66 -5.86
C PHE A 125 -10.62 9.39 -7.10
N LEU A 126 -10.22 8.13 -7.31
CA LEU A 126 -9.32 7.73 -8.42
C LEU A 126 -10.04 7.61 -9.75
N GLY A 127 -11.34 7.30 -9.75
CA GLY A 127 -12.16 7.16 -10.96
C GLY A 127 -11.83 5.92 -11.81
N ASP A 128 -12.67 5.67 -12.80
CA ASP A 128 -12.67 4.42 -13.56
C ASP A 128 -11.34 4.11 -14.25
N LYS A 129 -10.65 5.13 -14.78
CA LYS A 129 -9.43 4.91 -15.55
C LYS A 129 -8.30 4.33 -14.71
N ILE A 130 -8.16 4.76 -13.45
CA ILE A 130 -7.16 4.23 -12.54
C ILE A 130 -7.67 2.91 -11.94
N ASN A 131 -8.92 2.86 -11.50
CA ASN A 131 -9.49 1.68 -10.86
C ASN A 131 -9.52 0.44 -11.77
N ASN A 132 -9.66 0.62 -13.09
CA ASN A 132 -9.64 -0.47 -14.07
C ASN A 132 -8.26 -0.74 -14.67
N SER A 133 -7.19 -0.15 -14.12
CA SER A 133 -5.82 -0.32 -14.59
C SER A 133 -5.07 -1.42 -13.82
N ASP A 134 -3.87 -1.75 -14.29
CA ASP A 134 -3.00 -2.75 -13.64
C ASP A 134 -2.11 -2.19 -12.52
N ILE A 135 -2.26 -0.88 -12.20
CA ILE A 135 -1.45 -0.21 -11.17
C ILE A 135 -2.08 -0.21 -9.79
N ILE A 136 -3.34 -0.61 -9.68
CA ILE A 136 -4.04 -0.79 -8.41
C ILE A 136 -4.73 -2.15 -8.37
N GLU A 137 -4.76 -2.76 -7.21
CA GLU A 137 -5.51 -3.98 -6.91
C GLU A 137 -6.27 -3.80 -5.62
N TYR A 138 -7.55 -4.16 -5.63
CA TYR A 138 -8.42 -4.03 -4.46
C TYR A 138 -8.63 -5.37 -3.76
N ILE A 139 -8.61 -5.32 -2.44
CA ILE A 139 -8.83 -6.46 -1.56
C ILE A 139 -10.19 -6.30 -0.90
N ALA A 140 -11.09 -7.27 -1.08
CA ALA A 140 -12.36 -7.29 -0.36
C ALA A 140 -12.12 -7.34 1.15
N MET A 141 -12.73 -6.41 1.88
CA MET A 141 -12.63 -6.35 3.35
C MET A 141 -13.34 -7.54 4.00
N PRO A 142 -12.91 -7.96 5.20
CA PRO A 142 -13.74 -8.81 6.05
C PRO A 142 -14.96 -8.01 6.52
N THR A 143 -15.94 -8.70 7.09
CA THR A 143 -17.07 -8.03 7.76
C THR A 143 -16.54 -7.18 8.92
N ILE A 144 -16.89 -5.90 8.90
CA ILE A 144 -16.48 -4.94 9.91
C ILE A 144 -17.64 -4.68 10.89
N TYR A 145 -17.32 -4.71 12.15
CA TYR A 145 -18.23 -4.29 13.23
C TYR A 145 -17.56 -3.20 14.08
N ASP A 146 -18.35 -2.49 14.86
CA ASP A 146 -17.87 -1.44 15.76
C ASP A 146 -16.88 -0.48 15.08
N THR A 147 -17.21 -0.09 13.84
CA THR A 147 -16.51 0.89 12.98
C THR A 147 -15.20 0.39 12.35
N ASP A 148 -14.31 -0.28 13.09
CA ASP A 148 -12.94 -0.56 12.66
C ASP A 148 -12.42 -1.96 13.07
N LYS A 149 -13.31 -2.82 13.53
CA LYS A 149 -12.94 -4.18 13.97
C LYS A 149 -13.45 -5.22 12.98
N ALA A 150 -12.56 -6.10 12.56
CA ALA A 150 -12.89 -7.21 11.68
C ALA A 150 -13.38 -8.42 12.50
N VAL A 151 -14.35 -9.15 11.92
CA VAL A 151 -14.77 -10.45 12.44
C VAL A 151 -13.59 -11.42 12.42
N GLU A 152 -13.26 -11.99 13.59
CA GLU A 152 -12.05 -12.80 13.77
C GLU A 152 -12.00 -14.02 12.86
N GLU A 153 -13.18 -14.68 12.66
CA GLU A 153 -13.32 -15.87 11.82
C GLU A 153 -13.02 -15.59 10.34
N GLU A 154 -13.11 -14.33 9.89
CA GLU A 154 -12.85 -13.93 8.51
C GLU A 154 -11.41 -13.44 8.27
N LYS A 155 -10.66 -13.19 9.32
CA LYS A 155 -9.26 -12.74 9.20
C LYS A 155 -8.35 -13.72 8.44
N PRO A 156 -8.45 -15.05 8.60
CA PRO A 156 -7.66 -15.97 7.78
C PRO A 156 -7.91 -15.81 6.28
N ALA A 157 -9.17 -15.70 5.86
CA ALA A 157 -9.52 -15.49 4.46
C ALA A 157 -9.06 -14.10 3.96
N PHE A 158 -9.05 -13.08 4.82
CA PHE A 158 -8.51 -11.76 4.49
C PHE A 158 -6.99 -11.81 4.28
N ILE A 159 -6.27 -12.55 5.11
CA ILE A 159 -4.82 -12.78 4.95
C ILE A 159 -4.53 -13.43 3.59
N GLU A 160 -5.31 -14.45 3.20
CA GLU A 160 -5.17 -15.11 1.90
C GLU A 160 -5.39 -14.12 0.74
N ARG A 161 -6.43 -13.27 0.80
CA ARG A 161 -6.68 -12.23 -0.20
C ARG A 161 -5.53 -11.22 -0.31
N ILE A 162 -4.90 -10.84 0.83
CA ILE A 162 -3.68 -9.99 0.82
C ILE A 162 -2.56 -10.70 0.06
N VAL A 163 -2.32 -11.98 0.33
CA VAL A 163 -1.28 -12.76 -0.36
C VAL A 163 -1.54 -12.80 -1.85
N GLU A 164 -2.75 -13.17 -2.29
CA GLU A 164 -3.13 -13.25 -3.70
C GLU A 164 -2.97 -11.91 -4.43
N ALA A 165 -3.43 -10.82 -3.81
CA ALA A 165 -3.30 -9.48 -4.38
C ALA A 165 -1.82 -9.04 -4.50
N LEU A 166 -0.99 -9.36 -3.51
CA LEU A 166 0.45 -9.08 -3.58
C LEU A 166 1.16 -9.96 -4.61
N GLU A 167 0.85 -11.26 -4.71
CA GLU A 167 1.39 -12.15 -5.75
C GLU A 167 1.10 -11.58 -7.16
N LEU A 168 -0.16 -11.20 -7.41
CA LEU A 168 -0.58 -10.60 -8.68
C LEU A 168 0.16 -9.26 -8.95
N MET A 169 0.26 -8.40 -7.94
CA MET A 169 0.91 -7.10 -8.11
C MET A 169 2.43 -7.24 -8.32
N ILE A 170 3.07 -8.21 -7.67
CA ILE A 170 4.48 -8.54 -7.91
C ILE A 170 4.70 -9.02 -9.35
N GLU A 171 3.82 -9.88 -9.86
CA GLU A 171 3.88 -10.34 -11.25
C GLU A 171 3.76 -9.17 -12.24
N ARG A 172 2.78 -8.28 -12.04
CA ARG A 172 2.61 -7.05 -12.83
C ARG A 172 3.86 -6.17 -12.79
N THR A 173 4.43 -5.97 -11.59
CA THR A 173 5.65 -5.18 -11.37
C THR A 173 6.86 -5.77 -12.09
N ARG A 174 7.05 -7.09 -12.04
CA ARG A 174 8.15 -7.78 -12.74
C ARG A 174 8.00 -7.69 -14.26
N LYS A 175 6.77 -7.74 -14.76
CA LYS A 175 6.47 -7.61 -16.18
C LYS A 175 6.72 -6.19 -16.68
N GLN A 176 6.30 -5.20 -15.94
CA GLN A 176 6.47 -3.77 -16.25
C GLN A 176 6.57 -2.97 -14.98
N ARG A 177 7.78 -2.55 -14.59
CA ARG A 177 8.00 -1.80 -13.35
C ARG A 177 7.50 -0.37 -13.43
N GLU A 178 7.77 0.30 -14.53
CA GLU A 178 7.35 1.68 -14.76
C GLU A 178 5.84 1.79 -14.98
N ILE A 179 5.21 2.75 -14.30
CA ILE A 179 3.80 3.07 -14.53
C ILE A 179 3.67 3.80 -15.88
N PRO A 180 2.74 3.39 -16.76
CA PRO A 180 2.52 4.06 -18.04
C PRO A 180 2.28 5.56 -17.87
N LYS A 181 2.91 6.34 -18.75
CA LYS A 181 2.85 7.82 -18.69
C LYS A 181 1.41 8.36 -18.67
N GLU A 182 0.51 7.75 -19.45
CA GLU A 182 -0.90 8.14 -19.50
C GLU A 182 -1.67 7.92 -18.18
N LEU A 183 -1.25 6.93 -17.37
CA LEU A 183 -1.80 6.71 -16.05
C LEU A 183 -1.19 7.69 -15.04
N MET A 184 0.11 8.01 -15.17
CA MET A 184 0.74 9.04 -14.34
C MET A 184 0.12 10.41 -14.57
N GLU A 185 -0.19 10.77 -15.83
CA GLU A 185 -0.90 12.01 -16.15
C GLU A 185 -2.31 12.03 -15.55
N GLU A 186 -3.00 10.88 -15.48
CA GLU A 186 -4.30 10.78 -14.83
C GLU A 186 -4.20 10.96 -13.33
N ILE A 187 -3.23 10.29 -12.68
CA ILE A 187 -2.97 10.47 -11.24
C ILE A 187 -2.66 11.92 -10.92
N GLU A 188 -1.87 12.61 -11.76
CA GLU A 188 -1.51 14.01 -11.56
C GLU A 188 -2.74 14.93 -11.56
N ARG A 189 -3.80 14.62 -12.33
CA ARG A 189 -5.06 15.36 -12.32
C ARG A 189 -5.76 15.34 -10.97
N HIS A 190 -5.54 14.29 -10.17
CA HIS A 190 -6.05 14.16 -8.81
C HIS A 190 -5.17 14.87 -7.78
N SER A 191 -4.04 15.48 -8.17
CA SER A 191 -3.18 16.22 -7.25
C SER A 191 -3.88 17.46 -6.68
N TRP A 192 -3.56 17.80 -5.45
CA TRP A 192 -4.08 19.01 -4.80
C TRP A 192 -3.81 20.28 -5.62
N LYS A 193 -2.64 20.37 -6.26
CA LYS A 193 -2.29 21.49 -7.13
C LYS A 193 -3.30 21.67 -8.26
N LYS A 194 -3.63 20.58 -8.96
CA LYS A 194 -4.60 20.60 -10.06
C LYS A 194 -6.02 20.91 -9.59
N LYS A 195 -6.42 20.37 -8.47
CA LYS A 195 -7.74 20.66 -7.87
C LYS A 195 -7.85 22.14 -7.51
N ILE A 196 -6.83 22.74 -6.89
CA ILE A 196 -6.79 24.17 -6.57
C ILE A 196 -6.81 25.02 -7.83
N GLU A 197 -6.02 24.68 -8.86
CA GLU A 197 -6.03 25.37 -10.15
C GLU A 197 -7.43 25.34 -10.81
N THR A 198 -8.12 24.20 -10.74
CA THR A 198 -9.48 24.06 -11.28
C THR A 198 -10.47 24.96 -10.55
N ILE A 199 -10.42 25.01 -9.20
CA ILE A 199 -11.29 25.89 -8.41
C ILE A 199 -10.99 27.36 -8.72
N HIS A 200 -9.73 27.72 -8.85
CA HIS A 200 -9.34 29.12 -9.14
C HIS A 200 -9.79 29.58 -10.54
N ASN A 201 -9.88 28.67 -11.50
CA ASN A 201 -10.38 28.99 -12.84
C ASN A 201 -11.92 29.04 -12.95
N LEU A 202 -12.63 28.63 -11.90
CA LEU A 202 -14.09 28.71 -11.82
C LEU A 202 -14.60 29.96 -11.08
N LEU A 203 -13.71 30.73 -10.46
CA LEU A 203 -13.97 31.99 -9.76
C LEU A 203 -13.59 33.20 -10.61
#